data_86db18b7b4f102dd57dfe01e5fae6129
#
_entry.id   86db18b7b4f102dd57dfe01e5fae6129
#
_cell.length_a   1.000
_cell.length_b   1.000
_cell.length_c   1.000
_cell.angle_alpha   90.00
_cell.angle_beta   90.00
_cell.angle_gamma   90.00
#
_symmetry.space_group_name_H-M   'P 1'
#
loop_
_entity.id
_entity.type
_entity.pdbx_description
1 polymer ?
#
loop_
_entity_poly.entity_id
_entity_poly.type
_entity_poly.pdbx_seq_one_letter_code
_entity_poly.pdbx_strand_id
1 'polypeptide(L)'
;PDTELYWGENGAEERVTSAQAREKCGKAGMSMDFSDVSGSEYEDAINALAAYRIVFGDKGAFRPDDTMTRAEVCALLAQALDVYSSADGYFTDVPKGSWYASSVNAMASLGLVSGVGDRKFAPNATMTQEEFITVLGRLVEFLNLDARAYLDEHPLAILQPLAQYKNFSPWAIRCADLLTGSVTDESGEAVTMYCTDLEGIEPKEPILREQAAAALYNALRTTGTLKY
;
A
#
# COMPACT_ATOMS: atom_id res chain seq x y z
N PRO A 1 11.00 -16.12 7.37
CA PRO A 1 12.10 -16.09 6.41
C PRO A 1 12.73 -14.71 6.50
N ASP A 2 14.06 -14.70 6.79
CA ASP A 2 14.79 -13.43 6.85
C ASP A 2 14.78 -12.82 5.45
N THR A 3 14.09 -11.69 5.29
CA THR A 3 14.07 -10.94 4.04
C THR A 3 15.46 -10.33 3.86
N GLU A 4 16.13 -10.69 2.78
CA GLU A 4 17.46 -10.13 2.49
C GLU A 4 17.30 -8.71 1.97
N LEU A 5 17.80 -7.74 2.75
CA LEU A 5 17.83 -6.33 2.40
C LEU A 5 19.16 -5.98 1.75
N TYR A 6 19.09 -5.19 0.69
CA TYR A 6 20.24 -4.68 -0.02
C TYR A 6 20.19 -3.16 -0.08
N TRP A 7 21.31 -2.53 0.18
CA TRP A 7 21.51 -1.09 0.08
C TRP A 7 22.59 -0.80 -0.96
N GLY A 8 22.29 0.05 -1.93
CA GLY A 8 23.25 0.48 -2.94
C GLY A 8 22.61 0.87 -4.26
N GLU A 9 23.40 1.45 -5.14
CA GLU A 9 23.00 1.84 -6.49
C GLU A 9 23.84 1.11 -7.53
N ASN A 10 23.24 0.78 -8.68
CA ASN A 10 23.95 0.35 -9.90
C ASN A 10 24.90 -0.86 -9.75
N GLY A 11 24.47 -1.91 -9.04
CA GLY A 11 25.23 -3.18 -8.95
C GLY A 11 26.31 -3.20 -7.89
N ALA A 12 26.38 -2.19 -7.02
CA ALA A 12 27.19 -2.16 -5.80
C ALA A 12 26.32 -2.34 -4.54
N GLU A 13 25.31 -3.22 -4.62
CA GLU A 13 24.37 -3.45 -3.54
C GLU A 13 25.03 -4.24 -2.41
N GLU A 14 24.96 -3.72 -1.20
CA GLU A 14 25.46 -4.34 0.03
C GLU A 14 24.28 -4.93 0.81
N ARG A 15 24.38 -6.20 1.24
CA ARG A 15 23.38 -6.80 2.13
C ARG A 15 23.43 -6.11 3.48
N VAL A 16 22.27 -5.62 3.91
CA VAL A 16 22.13 -4.86 5.16
C VAL A 16 20.99 -5.40 6.01
N THR A 17 21.09 -5.23 7.32
CA THR A 17 19.96 -5.46 8.24
C THR A 17 18.97 -4.29 8.14
N SER A 18 17.71 -4.51 8.58
CA SER A 18 16.70 -3.44 8.69
C SER A 18 17.21 -2.25 9.51
N ALA A 19 17.97 -2.51 10.60
CA ALA A 19 18.56 -1.45 11.41
C ALA A 19 19.62 -0.64 10.64
N GLN A 20 20.49 -1.32 9.89
CA GLN A 20 21.50 -0.66 9.05
C GLN A 20 20.86 0.13 7.89
N ALA A 21 19.82 -0.41 7.27
CA ALA A 21 19.06 0.29 6.24
C ALA A 21 18.44 1.58 6.80
N ARG A 22 17.82 1.52 7.99
CA ARG A 22 17.27 2.69 8.68
C ARG A 22 18.33 3.75 8.98
N GLU A 23 19.51 3.34 9.46
CA GLU A 23 20.61 4.25 9.73
C GLU A 23 21.13 4.90 8.43
N LYS A 24 21.27 4.12 7.36
CA LYS A 24 21.71 4.61 6.05
C LYS A 24 20.71 5.60 5.43
N CYS A 25 19.39 5.33 5.55
CA CYS A 25 18.35 6.27 5.16
C CYS A 25 18.45 7.60 5.91
N GLY A 26 18.66 7.57 7.23
CA GLY A 26 18.86 8.77 8.03
C GLY A 26 20.08 9.59 7.58
N LYS A 27 21.19 8.93 7.23
CA LYS A 27 22.38 9.58 6.71
C LYS A 27 22.21 10.15 5.30
N ALA A 28 21.32 9.57 4.50
CA ALA A 28 20.98 10.06 3.16
C ALA A 28 20.10 11.33 3.15
N GLY A 29 19.77 11.86 4.34
CA GLY A 29 19.01 13.12 4.47
C GLY A 29 17.54 13.00 4.07
N MET A 30 16.96 11.79 4.10
CA MET A 30 15.54 11.59 3.86
C MET A 30 14.75 12.25 4.99
N SER A 31 13.92 13.23 4.64
CA SER A 31 13.08 13.94 5.59
C SER A 31 11.99 13.02 6.12
N MET A 32 11.75 13.10 7.43
CA MET A 32 10.68 12.41 8.15
C MET A 32 9.73 13.40 8.81
N ASP A 33 10.11 14.68 8.82
CA ASP A 33 9.27 15.78 9.27
C ASP A 33 8.75 16.50 8.03
N PHE A 34 7.46 16.50 7.83
CA PHE A 34 6.83 17.07 6.65
C PHE A 34 6.15 18.39 7.00
N SER A 35 6.53 19.44 6.31
CA SER A 35 6.01 20.80 6.56
C SER A 35 4.59 21.01 6.03
N ASP A 36 4.13 20.12 5.15
CA ASP A 36 2.90 20.24 4.37
C ASP A 36 1.76 19.30 4.82
N VAL A 37 1.95 18.58 5.92
CA VAL A 37 0.90 17.69 6.47
C VAL A 37 0.28 18.21 7.78
N SER A 38 0.83 19.31 8.33
CA SER A 38 0.36 19.87 9.60
C SER A 38 -1.10 20.32 9.50
N GLY A 39 -1.94 19.78 10.37
CA GLY A 39 -3.37 20.05 10.41
C GLY A 39 -4.21 19.24 9.42
N SER A 40 -3.59 18.33 8.63
CA SER A 40 -4.33 17.32 7.87
C SER A 40 -4.94 16.29 8.82
N GLU A 41 -6.12 15.77 8.50
CA GLU A 41 -6.74 14.66 9.23
C GLU A 41 -5.89 13.37 9.17
N TYR A 42 -4.96 13.29 8.22
CA TYR A 42 -4.06 12.15 8.02
C TYR A 42 -2.66 12.34 8.59
N GLU A 43 -2.40 13.48 9.27
CA GLU A 43 -1.09 13.84 9.81
C GLU A 43 -0.50 12.73 10.70
N ASP A 44 -1.29 12.20 11.63
CA ASP A 44 -0.83 11.15 12.56
C ASP A 44 -0.44 9.86 11.83
N ALA A 45 -1.22 9.44 10.84
CA ALA A 45 -0.95 8.25 10.04
C ALA A 45 0.33 8.41 9.19
N ILE A 46 0.50 9.57 8.56
CA ILE A 46 1.67 9.89 7.74
C ILE A 46 2.93 9.92 8.62
N ASN A 47 2.87 10.60 9.77
CA ASN A 47 4.00 10.69 10.70
C ASN A 47 4.35 9.33 11.30
N ALA A 48 3.37 8.48 11.60
CA ALA A 48 3.61 7.11 12.05
C ALA A 48 4.34 6.30 10.98
N LEU A 49 3.86 6.30 9.73
CA LEU A 49 4.53 5.60 8.63
C LEU A 49 5.93 6.13 8.34
N ALA A 50 6.15 7.45 8.51
CA ALA A 50 7.47 8.05 8.39
C ALA A 50 8.41 7.57 9.51
N ALA A 51 7.93 7.47 10.75
CA ALA A 51 8.69 6.91 11.87
C ALA A 51 9.10 5.45 11.63
N TYR A 52 8.24 4.67 10.98
CA TYR A 52 8.54 3.29 10.55
C TYR A 52 9.37 3.22 9.25
N ARG A 53 9.71 4.35 8.65
CA ARG A 53 10.46 4.42 7.38
C ARG A 53 9.74 3.76 6.20
N ILE A 54 8.42 3.78 6.22
CA ILE A 54 7.57 3.26 5.14
C ILE A 54 7.31 4.35 4.10
N VAL A 55 7.16 5.61 4.54
CA VAL A 55 7.01 6.76 3.65
C VAL A 55 8.16 7.75 3.85
N PHE A 56 8.47 8.46 2.80
CA PHE A 56 9.52 9.48 2.76
C PHE A 56 9.00 10.72 2.05
N GLY A 57 9.53 11.88 2.45
CA GLY A 57 9.31 13.15 1.76
C GLY A 57 10.45 13.51 0.83
N ASP A 58 10.20 14.48 -0.02
CA ASP A 58 11.22 15.16 -0.83
C ASP A 58 11.38 16.61 -0.33
N LYS A 59 12.60 16.97 0.07
CA LYS A 59 12.95 18.31 0.58
C LYS A 59 12.04 18.81 1.73
N GLY A 60 11.60 17.90 2.60
CA GLY A 60 10.73 18.23 3.74
C GLY A 60 9.25 18.32 3.40
N ALA A 61 8.83 17.91 2.21
CA ALA A 61 7.43 17.85 1.79
C ALA A 61 6.99 16.41 1.56
N PHE A 62 5.81 16.05 2.05
CA PHE A 62 5.16 14.78 1.78
C PHE A 62 4.36 14.81 0.48
N ARG A 63 3.83 15.97 0.11
CA ARG A 63 2.93 16.21 -1.03
C ARG A 63 1.64 15.39 -0.92
N PRO A 64 0.81 15.67 0.10
CA PRO A 64 -0.39 14.87 0.43
C PRO A 64 -1.38 14.77 -0.72
N ASP A 65 -1.60 15.88 -1.45
CA ASP A 65 -2.58 16.00 -2.54
C ASP A 65 -2.11 15.39 -3.87
N ASP A 66 -0.87 14.93 -3.97
CA ASP A 66 -0.39 14.31 -5.21
C ASP A 66 -1.09 12.96 -5.44
N THR A 67 -1.45 12.70 -6.69
CA THR A 67 -1.96 11.39 -7.09
C THR A 67 -0.82 10.36 -7.16
N MET A 68 -1.14 9.09 -6.96
CA MET A 68 -0.14 8.02 -7.02
C MET A 68 -0.25 7.20 -8.30
N THR A 69 0.90 6.90 -8.87
CA THR A 69 1.00 5.94 -9.97
C THR A 69 0.97 4.50 -9.44
N ARG A 70 0.68 3.55 -10.31
CA ARG A 70 0.69 2.11 -10.00
C ARG A 70 2.05 1.63 -9.51
N ALA A 71 3.14 2.18 -10.06
CA ALA A 71 4.51 1.89 -9.62
C ALA A 71 4.79 2.44 -8.21
N GLU A 72 4.34 3.64 -7.90
CA GLU A 72 4.51 4.25 -6.57
C GLU A 72 3.75 3.50 -5.49
N VAL A 73 2.54 3.01 -5.79
CA VAL A 73 1.81 2.14 -4.85
C VAL A 73 2.56 0.82 -4.63
N CYS A 74 3.11 0.19 -5.67
CA CYS A 74 3.94 -1.00 -5.46
C CYS A 74 5.18 -0.71 -4.60
N ALA A 75 5.82 0.45 -4.79
CA ALA A 75 6.96 0.85 -3.97
C ALA A 75 6.57 1.07 -2.51
N LEU A 76 5.44 1.72 -2.27
CA LEU A 76 4.89 1.93 -0.93
C LEU A 76 4.64 0.59 -0.20
N LEU A 77 3.98 -0.35 -0.87
CA LEU A 77 3.69 -1.67 -0.28
C LEU A 77 4.95 -2.52 -0.10
N ALA A 78 5.87 -2.50 -1.07
CA ALA A 78 7.15 -3.21 -0.96
C ALA A 78 7.97 -2.69 0.23
N GLN A 79 7.96 -1.37 0.44
CA GLN A 79 8.60 -0.74 1.59
C GLN A 79 7.93 -1.14 2.91
N ALA A 80 6.59 -1.20 2.95
CA ALA A 80 5.84 -1.60 4.13
C ALA A 80 6.08 -3.06 4.53
N LEU A 81 6.19 -3.95 3.52
CA LEU A 81 6.42 -5.38 3.73
C LEU A 81 7.91 -5.73 3.83
N ASP A 82 8.80 -4.80 3.48
CA ASP A 82 10.24 -5.05 3.33
C ASP A 82 10.54 -6.19 2.35
N VAL A 83 9.84 -6.22 1.21
CA VAL A 83 9.91 -7.30 0.20
C VAL A 83 10.24 -6.73 -1.17
N TYR A 84 11.31 -7.25 -1.76
CA TYR A 84 11.80 -6.88 -3.08
C TYR A 84 12.12 -8.13 -3.90
N SER A 85 12.02 -8.05 -5.23
CA SER A 85 12.29 -9.18 -6.11
C SER A 85 13.28 -8.81 -7.20
N SER A 86 14.31 -9.63 -7.36
CA SER A 86 15.25 -9.56 -8.49
C SER A 86 14.71 -10.25 -9.76
N ALA A 87 13.55 -10.91 -9.68
CA ALA A 87 12.91 -11.52 -10.85
C ALA A 87 12.57 -10.45 -11.89
N ASP A 88 12.61 -10.84 -13.15
CA ASP A 88 12.24 -9.99 -14.27
C ASP A 88 11.28 -10.72 -15.23
N GLY A 89 10.75 -10.00 -16.20
CA GLY A 89 9.94 -10.59 -17.25
C GLY A 89 8.46 -10.87 -16.93
N TYR A 90 7.96 -10.45 -15.77
CA TYR A 90 6.52 -10.49 -15.50
C TYR A 90 5.74 -9.62 -16.49
N PHE A 91 6.24 -8.39 -16.70
CA PHE A 91 5.59 -7.41 -17.55
C PHE A 91 6.57 -6.83 -18.58
N THR A 92 6.09 -6.61 -19.80
CA THR A 92 6.92 -6.14 -20.93
C THR A 92 7.25 -4.65 -20.82
N ASP A 93 6.50 -3.89 -20.04
CA ASP A 93 6.64 -2.45 -19.80
C ASP A 93 7.24 -2.11 -18.42
N VAL A 94 7.82 -3.11 -17.77
CA VAL A 94 8.62 -2.96 -16.53
C VAL A 94 10.06 -3.35 -16.85
N PRO A 95 10.89 -2.41 -17.38
CA PRO A 95 12.26 -2.71 -17.75
C PRO A 95 13.10 -3.04 -16.53
N LYS A 96 13.99 -4.04 -16.67
CA LYS A 96 14.99 -4.33 -15.66
C LYS A 96 15.85 -3.08 -15.40
N GLY A 97 16.01 -2.74 -14.12
CA GLY A 97 16.77 -1.54 -13.71
C GLY A 97 15.94 -0.25 -13.60
N SER A 98 14.64 -0.28 -13.93
CA SER A 98 13.78 0.83 -13.50
C SER A 98 13.65 0.81 -11.97
N TRP A 99 13.54 1.99 -11.36
CA TRP A 99 13.49 2.15 -9.90
C TRP A 99 12.36 1.36 -9.23
N TYR A 100 11.30 1.09 -9.97
CA TYR A 100 10.11 0.36 -9.51
C TYR A 100 10.13 -1.14 -9.84
N ALA A 101 11.06 -1.62 -10.65
CA ALA A 101 11.01 -3.00 -11.17
C ALA A 101 10.98 -4.04 -10.04
N SER A 102 11.85 -3.87 -9.04
CA SER A 102 11.93 -4.78 -7.90
C SER A 102 10.64 -4.83 -7.09
N SER A 103 10.03 -3.68 -6.83
CA SER A 103 8.78 -3.56 -6.09
C SER A 103 7.59 -4.11 -6.88
N VAL A 104 7.46 -3.75 -8.17
CA VAL A 104 6.38 -4.26 -9.03
C VAL A 104 6.44 -5.78 -9.14
N ASN A 105 7.63 -6.34 -9.38
CA ASN A 105 7.81 -7.78 -9.50
C ASN A 105 7.54 -8.50 -8.17
N ALA A 106 7.92 -7.92 -7.04
CA ALA A 106 7.60 -8.46 -5.72
C ALA A 106 6.09 -8.49 -5.47
N MET A 107 5.40 -7.37 -5.67
CA MET A 107 3.94 -7.29 -5.47
C MET A 107 3.18 -8.20 -6.43
N ALA A 108 3.64 -8.37 -7.66
CA ALA A 108 3.07 -9.32 -8.62
C ALA A 108 3.28 -10.78 -8.18
N SER A 109 4.47 -11.13 -7.69
CA SER A 109 4.78 -12.49 -7.21
C SER A 109 3.97 -12.90 -5.99
N LEU A 110 3.62 -11.92 -5.12
CA LEU A 110 2.73 -12.11 -3.97
C LEU A 110 1.24 -12.12 -4.35
N GLY A 111 0.90 -11.85 -5.62
CA GLY A 111 -0.49 -11.77 -6.08
C GLY A 111 -1.24 -10.52 -5.63
N LEU A 112 -0.54 -9.51 -5.08
CA LEU A 112 -1.15 -8.27 -4.59
C LEU A 112 -1.57 -7.36 -5.75
N VAL A 113 -0.79 -7.34 -6.84
CA VAL A 113 -1.11 -6.58 -8.05
C VAL A 113 -1.20 -7.48 -9.28
N SER A 114 -1.94 -7.01 -10.26
CA SER A 114 -2.09 -7.67 -11.58
C SER A 114 -1.77 -6.70 -12.70
N GLY A 115 -1.43 -7.24 -13.88
CA GLY A 115 -1.28 -6.45 -15.08
C GLY A 115 -2.62 -5.96 -15.64
N VAL A 116 -2.53 -5.04 -16.61
CA VAL A 116 -3.68 -4.43 -17.29
C VAL A 116 -4.07 -5.17 -18.60
N GLY A 117 -3.44 -6.28 -18.87
CA GLY A 117 -3.58 -7.06 -20.10
C GLY A 117 -2.30 -7.03 -20.94
N ASP A 118 -2.21 -7.89 -21.96
CA ASP A 118 -1.09 -7.98 -22.90
C ASP A 118 0.30 -8.04 -22.25
N ARG A 119 0.41 -8.67 -21.09
CA ARG A 119 1.61 -8.68 -20.26
C ARG A 119 2.14 -7.29 -19.90
N LYS A 120 1.26 -6.29 -19.78
CA LYS A 120 1.61 -4.92 -19.35
C LYS A 120 1.15 -4.67 -17.93
N PHE A 121 1.91 -3.86 -17.20
CA PHE A 121 1.60 -3.38 -15.87
C PHE A 121 1.06 -1.97 -15.86
N ALA A 122 1.45 -1.14 -16.83
CA ALA A 122 1.20 0.30 -16.90
C ALA A 122 1.76 1.07 -15.68
N PRO A 123 3.08 1.00 -15.40
CA PRO A 123 3.68 1.51 -14.16
C PRO A 123 3.42 3.01 -13.92
N ASN A 124 3.36 3.81 -14.97
CA ASN A 124 3.17 5.26 -14.90
C ASN A 124 1.69 5.70 -14.96
N ALA A 125 0.76 4.76 -15.11
CA ALA A 125 -0.66 5.10 -15.02
C ALA A 125 -1.03 5.43 -13.58
N THR A 126 -1.85 6.47 -13.41
CA THR A 126 -2.42 6.82 -12.10
C THR A 126 -3.34 5.70 -11.63
N MET A 127 -3.23 5.33 -10.36
CA MET A 127 -4.09 4.31 -9.74
C MET A 127 -5.38 4.96 -9.24
N THR A 128 -6.53 4.35 -9.53
CA THR A 128 -7.81 4.80 -8.99
C THR A 128 -8.02 4.31 -7.56
N GLN A 129 -8.97 4.93 -6.85
CA GLN A 129 -9.28 4.53 -5.46
C GLN A 129 -9.77 3.08 -5.39
N GLU A 130 -10.61 2.61 -6.33
CA GLU A 130 -11.05 1.21 -6.32
C GLU A 130 -9.93 0.21 -6.65
N GLU A 131 -8.96 0.59 -7.49
CA GLU A 131 -7.77 -0.23 -7.73
C GLU A 131 -6.90 -0.31 -6.47
N PHE A 132 -6.68 0.83 -5.78
CA PHE A 132 -5.94 0.86 -4.52
C PHE A 132 -6.63 0.04 -3.43
N ILE A 133 -7.95 0.19 -3.25
CA ILE A 133 -8.78 -0.61 -2.34
C ILE A 133 -8.60 -2.10 -2.61
N THR A 134 -8.59 -2.50 -3.89
CA THR A 134 -8.41 -3.91 -4.25
C THR A 134 -7.02 -4.43 -3.88
N VAL A 135 -5.99 -3.63 -4.11
CA VAL A 135 -4.62 -3.98 -3.74
C VAL A 135 -4.46 -4.05 -2.22
N LEU A 136 -5.01 -3.07 -1.50
CA LEU A 136 -4.97 -3.04 -0.03
C LEU A 136 -5.76 -4.19 0.59
N GLY A 137 -6.92 -4.52 0.04
CA GLY A 137 -7.71 -5.67 0.50
C GLY A 137 -6.96 -6.99 0.33
N ARG A 138 -6.28 -7.19 -0.80
CA ARG A 138 -5.40 -8.35 -1.01
C ARG A 138 -4.21 -8.37 -0.04
N LEU A 139 -3.67 -7.20 0.31
CA LEU A 139 -2.63 -7.09 1.33
C LEU A 139 -3.16 -7.55 2.69
N VAL A 140 -4.35 -7.11 3.09
CA VAL A 140 -4.98 -7.52 4.35
C VAL A 140 -5.25 -9.03 4.36
N GLU A 141 -5.78 -9.60 3.28
CA GLU A 141 -5.94 -11.06 3.14
C GLU A 141 -4.60 -11.81 3.25
N PHE A 142 -3.53 -11.24 2.72
CA PHE A 142 -2.19 -11.82 2.78
C PHE A 142 -1.60 -11.79 4.19
N LEU A 143 -1.83 -10.70 4.92
CA LEU A 143 -1.28 -10.50 6.27
C LEU A 143 -2.11 -11.19 7.36
N ASN A 144 -3.41 -11.39 7.13
CA ASN A 144 -4.34 -11.88 8.13
C ASN A 144 -5.26 -12.96 7.55
N LEU A 145 -5.06 -14.20 7.99
CA LEU A 145 -5.88 -15.34 7.56
C LEU A 145 -7.34 -15.23 8.03
N ASP A 146 -7.62 -14.55 9.14
CA ASP A 146 -8.99 -14.36 9.64
C ASP A 146 -9.78 -13.42 8.72
N ALA A 147 -9.14 -12.43 8.12
CA ALA A 147 -9.76 -11.59 7.10
C ALA A 147 -10.18 -12.41 5.86
N ARG A 148 -9.41 -13.43 5.51
CA ARG A 148 -9.78 -14.37 4.45
C ARG A 148 -10.96 -15.22 4.82
N ALA A 149 -11.00 -15.74 6.06
CA ALA A 149 -12.13 -16.49 6.58
C ALA A 149 -13.41 -15.65 6.59
N TYR A 150 -13.34 -14.39 7.02
CA TYR A 150 -14.44 -13.44 6.96
C TYR A 150 -15.04 -13.32 5.54
N LEU A 151 -14.20 -13.16 4.54
CA LEU A 151 -14.63 -13.05 3.15
C LEU A 151 -15.25 -14.33 2.61
N ASP A 152 -14.78 -15.49 3.04
CA ASP A 152 -15.31 -16.79 2.65
C ASP A 152 -16.69 -17.05 3.31
N GLU A 153 -16.91 -16.52 4.52
CA GLU A 153 -18.20 -16.60 5.24
C GLU A 153 -19.23 -15.58 4.76
N HIS A 154 -18.81 -14.50 4.08
CA HIS A 154 -19.68 -13.43 3.59
C HIS A 154 -19.71 -13.32 2.04
N PRO A 155 -19.93 -14.42 1.30
CA PRO A 155 -19.92 -14.40 -0.16
C PRO A 155 -21.04 -13.53 -0.77
N LEU A 156 -22.04 -13.14 0.01
CA LEU A 156 -23.21 -12.39 -0.46
C LEU A 156 -22.93 -10.91 -0.77
N ALA A 157 -21.88 -10.32 -0.23
CA ALA A 157 -21.45 -8.98 -0.62
C ALA A 157 -21.10 -8.91 -2.13
N ILE A 158 -20.72 -10.07 -2.71
CA ILE A 158 -20.39 -10.21 -4.14
C ILE A 158 -21.67 -10.35 -5.00
N LEU A 159 -22.77 -10.84 -4.45
CA LEU A 159 -23.96 -11.26 -5.21
C LEU A 159 -25.06 -10.20 -5.28
N GLN A 160 -25.04 -9.20 -4.41
CA GLN A 160 -25.97 -8.07 -4.46
C GLN A 160 -25.18 -6.78 -4.29
N PRO A 161 -25.04 -5.95 -5.34
CA PRO A 161 -24.50 -4.62 -5.16
C PRO A 161 -25.44 -3.85 -4.23
N LEU A 162 -25.09 -3.80 -2.96
CA LEU A 162 -25.72 -2.90 -2.02
C LEU A 162 -25.65 -1.50 -2.59
N ALA A 163 -26.63 -0.65 -2.31
CA ALA A 163 -26.69 0.71 -2.87
C ALA A 163 -25.39 1.51 -2.64
N GLN A 164 -24.67 1.19 -1.55
CA GLN A 164 -23.39 1.78 -1.20
C GLN A 164 -22.24 1.45 -2.18
N TYR A 165 -22.33 0.35 -2.95
CA TYR A 165 -21.30 -0.06 -3.92
C TYR A 165 -21.65 0.27 -5.38
N LYS A 166 -22.72 1.05 -5.61
CA LYS A 166 -23.24 1.30 -6.98
C LYS A 166 -22.23 1.86 -7.98
N ASN A 167 -21.21 2.59 -7.48
CA ASN A 167 -20.19 3.22 -8.30
C ASN A 167 -18.92 2.37 -8.45
N PHE A 168 -18.82 1.26 -7.70
CA PHE A 168 -17.67 0.35 -7.76
C PHE A 168 -17.77 -0.62 -8.92
N SER A 169 -16.63 -0.98 -9.47
CA SER A 169 -16.54 -2.13 -10.37
C SER A 169 -16.78 -3.42 -9.58
N PRO A 170 -17.47 -4.42 -10.18
CA PRO A 170 -17.78 -5.68 -9.47
C PRO A 170 -16.57 -6.38 -8.85
N TRP A 171 -15.40 -6.27 -9.47
CA TRP A 171 -14.16 -6.88 -8.99
C TRP A 171 -13.58 -6.19 -7.74
N ALA A 172 -13.95 -4.95 -7.46
CA ALA A 172 -13.47 -4.19 -6.31
C ALA A 172 -14.35 -4.34 -5.06
N ILE A 173 -15.62 -4.73 -5.23
CA ILE A 173 -16.63 -4.75 -4.14
C ILE A 173 -16.17 -5.63 -2.98
N ARG A 174 -15.62 -6.81 -3.23
CA ARG A 174 -15.16 -7.71 -2.17
C ARG A 174 -14.12 -7.05 -1.26
N CYS A 175 -13.13 -6.38 -1.85
CA CYS A 175 -12.10 -5.70 -1.07
C CYS A 175 -12.64 -4.43 -0.39
N ALA A 176 -13.57 -3.71 -1.04
CA ALA A 176 -14.22 -2.55 -0.45
C ALA A 176 -15.03 -2.96 0.80
N ASP A 177 -15.78 -4.06 0.76
CA ASP A 177 -16.51 -4.61 1.90
C ASP A 177 -15.58 -4.98 3.06
N LEU A 178 -14.47 -5.66 2.78
CA LEU A 178 -13.46 -5.99 3.78
C LEU A 178 -12.88 -4.75 4.47
N LEU A 179 -12.48 -3.75 3.69
CA LEU A 179 -11.71 -2.61 4.22
C LEU A 179 -12.58 -1.57 4.92
N THR A 180 -13.86 -1.49 4.60
CA THR A 180 -14.81 -0.57 5.25
C THR A 180 -15.55 -1.23 6.43
N GLY A 181 -15.36 -2.53 6.62
CA GLY A 181 -15.83 -3.24 7.82
C GLY A 181 -15.11 -2.73 9.07
N SER A 182 -15.84 -2.66 10.18
CA SER A 182 -15.22 -2.39 11.48
C SER A 182 -14.61 -3.66 12.04
N VAL A 183 -13.36 -3.57 12.44
CA VAL A 183 -12.65 -4.60 13.21
C VAL A 183 -12.28 -4.04 14.58
N THR A 184 -12.18 -4.90 15.57
CA THR A 184 -11.75 -4.50 16.92
C THR A 184 -10.24 -4.68 17.01
N ASP A 185 -9.53 -3.61 17.32
CA ASP A 185 -8.07 -3.68 17.54
C ASP A 185 -7.72 -4.33 18.89
N GLU A 186 -6.42 -4.47 19.17
CA GLU A 186 -5.94 -5.08 20.42
C GLU A 186 -6.35 -4.30 21.68
N SER A 187 -6.72 -3.01 21.55
CA SER A 187 -7.22 -2.19 22.65
C SER A 187 -8.73 -2.37 22.89
N GLY A 188 -9.44 -3.07 22.00
CA GLY A 188 -10.89 -3.24 22.03
C GLY A 188 -11.64 -2.10 21.33
N GLU A 189 -10.95 -1.21 20.63
CA GLU A 189 -11.55 -0.11 19.87
C GLU A 189 -11.93 -0.58 18.47
N ALA A 190 -13.11 -0.14 18.00
CA ALA A 190 -13.53 -0.39 16.63
C ALA A 190 -12.78 0.52 15.67
N VAL A 191 -12.04 -0.08 14.75
CA VAL A 191 -11.21 0.61 13.75
C VAL A 191 -11.64 0.17 12.36
N THR A 192 -11.78 1.12 11.45
CA THR A 192 -11.93 0.80 10.03
C THR A 192 -10.55 0.69 9.38
N MET A 193 -10.40 -0.28 8.47
CA MET A 193 -9.11 -0.47 7.77
C MET A 193 -8.88 0.56 6.67
N TYR A 194 -9.92 1.23 6.21
CA TYR A 194 -9.81 2.30 5.24
C TYR A 194 -10.01 3.67 5.91
N CYS A 195 -9.42 4.73 5.35
CA CYS A 195 -9.39 6.05 5.97
C CYS A 195 -10.69 6.85 5.84
N THR A 196 -11.61 6.38 5.02
CA THR A 196 -12.90 7.04 4.80
C THR A 196 -14.02 5.99 4.74
N ASP A 197 -15.25 6.43 4.97
CA ASP A 197 -16.42 5.59 4.72
C ASP A 197 -16.69 5.45 3.20
N LEU A 198 -17.64 4.59 2.85
CA LEU A 198 -17.98 4.36 1.44
C LEU A 198 -18.60 5.58 0.76
N GLU A 199 -19.20 6.49 1.50
CA GLU A 199 -19.79 7.72 0.96
C GLU A 199 -18.71 8.71 0.53
N GLY A 200 -17.56 8.69 1.21
CA GLY A 200 -16.39 9.51 0.89
C GLY A 200 -15.48 8.94 -0.21
N ILE A 201 -15.78 7.73 -0.73
CA ILE A 201 -14.96 7.12 -1.77
C ILE A 201 -15.55 7.42 -3.15
N GLU A 202 -14.71 7.99 -4.01
CA GLU A 202 -14.99 8.17 -5.44
C GLU A 202 -14.19 7.12 -6.25
N PRO A 203 -14.75 5.92 -6.51
CA PRO A 203 -13.98 4.75 -6.93
C PRO A 203 -13.14 4.94 -8.20
N LYS A 204 -13.57 5.83 -9.09
CA LYS A 204 -12.94 6.10 -10.40
C LYS A 204 -11.93 7.24 -10.35
N GLU A 205 -11.93 8.01 -9.26
CA GLU A 205 -10.96 9.10 -9.08
C GLU A 205 -9.59 8.55 -8.66
N PRO A 206 -8.52 9.29 -8.93
CA PRO A 206 -7.18 8.93 -8.49
C PRO A 206 -7.08 8.84 -6.97
N ILE A 207 -6.30 7.88 -6.47
CA ILE A 207 -5.91 7.83 -5.06
C ILE A 207 -4.87 8.91 -4.76
N LEU A 208 -5.07 9.67 -3.67
CA LEU A 208 -4.10 10.66 -3.18
C LEU A 208 -3.09 10.00 -2.24
N ARG A 209 -1.90 10.60 -2.14
CA ARG A 209 -0.82 10.07 -1.31
C ARG A 209 -1.19 10.01 0.16
N GLU A 210 -1.88 11.02 0.69
CA GLU A 210 -2.35 11.02 2.08
C GLU A 210 -3.39 9.92 2.34
N GLN A 211 -4.35 9.75 1.43
CA GLN A 211 -5.35 8.69 1.53
C GLN A 211 -4.72 7.29 1.50
N ALA A 212 -3.77 7.08 0.59
CA ALA A 212 -3.04 5.82 0.49
C ALA A 212 -2.22 5.54 1.76
N ALA A 213 -1.56 6.56 2.32
CA ALA A 213 -0.79 6.43 3.55
C ALA A 213 -1.70 6.10 4.74
N ALA A 214 -2.79 6.84 4.91
CA ALA A 214 -3.72 6.62 6.02
C ALA A 214 -4.36 5.22 5.97
N ALA A 215 -4.83 4.80 4.79
CA ALA A 215 -5.43 3.48 4.62
C ALA A 215 -4.41 2.36 4.85
N LEU A 216 -3.17 2.52 4.38
CA LEU A 216 -2.10 1.56 4.65
C LEU A 216 -1.77 1.49 6.13
N TYR A 217 -1.65 2.63 6.81
CA TYR A 217 -1.40 2.69 8.26
C TYR A 217 -2.48 1.93 9.03
N ASN A 218 -3.75 2.20 8.75
CA ASN A 218 -4.88 1.53 9.39
C ASN A 218 -4.85 0.01 9.15
N ALA A 219 -4.60 -0.41 7.91
CA ALA A 219 -4.50 -1.83 7.56
C ALA A 219 -3.35 -2.53 8.30
N LEU A 220 -2.15 -1.93 8.36
CA LEU A 220 -0.99 -2.49 9.04
C LEU A 220 -1.17 -2.53 10.57
N ARG A 221 -1.81 -1.50 11.14
CA ARG A 221 -2.16 -1.44 12.56
C ARG A 221 -3.15 -2.55 12.92
N THR A 222 -4.22 -2.67 12.15
CA THR A 222 -5.31 -3.62 12.40
C THR A 222 -4.85 -5.08 12.25
N THR A 223 -3.95 -5.35 11.32
CA THR A 223 -3.35 -6.69 11.13
C THR A 223 -2.24 -7.01 12.12
N GLY A 224 -1.90 -6.10 13.06
CA GLY A 224 -0.82 -6.27 14.02
C GLY A 224 0.58 -6.29 13.38
N THR A 225 0.72 -5.83 12.14
CA THR A 225 1.99 -5.80 11.40
C THR A 225 2.89 -4.66 11.91
N LEU A 226 2.30 -3.50 12.27
CA LEU A 226 3.01 -2.44 12.98
C LEU A 226 3.00 -2.78 14.48
N LYS A 227 4.15 -3.11 15.01
CA LYS A 227 4.34 -3.28 16.46
C LYS A 227 4.76 -1.94 17.05
N TYR A 228 4.02 -1.50 18.06
CA TYR A 228 4.32 -0.31 18.87
C TYR A 228 5.54 -0.53 19.75
#